data_348052667497c002941ca2b81ced6dc7
#
_entry.id   348052667497c002941ca2b81ced6dc7
#
_cell.length_a   1.000
_cell.length_b   1.000
_cell.length_c   1.000
_cell.angle_alpha   90.00
_cell.angle_beta   90.00
_cell.angle_gamma   90.00
#
_symmetry.space_group_name_H-M   'P 1'
#
loop_
_entity.id
_entity.type
_entity.pdbx_description
1 polymer ?
#
loop_
_entity_poly.entity_id
_entity_poly.type
_entity_poly.pdbx_seq_one_letter_code
_entity_poly.pdbx_strand_id
1 'polypeptide(L)'
;SQFVNGDVTPWCACFVSWCANEAGLIDSGIVPKAAAVRAYHRYYAERGRFHYASEGYTPQPGDFIVFGADTHIGIVQYVENGRVVTIEGNTSDAVHSRSYALNSSYVTGYCNPEYPAGTTIEIPEGMGTTHTYMGWRTITSRTSLQYQLREQSGEHYDSEGFGIIDGRYVIACTTLYGQVGDYVDFYRENGDVLHCVIGDIKNQNDPGCNQYGHQNGER
;
A
#
# COMPACT_ATOMS: atom_id res chain seq x y z
N SER A 1 -18.59 1.30 -15.71
CA SER A 1 -18.88 2.58 -16.39
C SER A 1 -20.31 3.07 -16.20
N GLN A 2 -20.80 3.16 -14.96
CA GLN A 2 -22.17 3.67 -14.69
C GLN A 2 -22.23 5.20 -14.46
N PHE A 3 -21.14 5.93 -14.72
CA PHE A 3 -21.05 7.34 -14.31
C PHE A 3 -21.09 8.35 -15.45
N VAL A 4 -21.14 7.93 -16.71
CA VAL A 4 -21.15 8.85 -17.85
C VAL A 4 -21.93 8.28 -19.02
N ASN A 5 -22.84 9.05 -19.55
CA ASN A 5 -23.73 8.78 -20.69
C ASN A 5 -22.95 8.47 -21.98
N GLY A 6 -22.34 7.27 -22.09
CA GLY A 6 -21.78 6.76 -23.34
C GLY A 6 -20.52 7.45 -23.89
N ASP A 7 -20.05 8.54 -23.28
CA ASP A 7 -18.81 9.19 -23.65
C ASP A 7 -17.62 8.51 -22.95
N VAL A 8 -16.51 8.33 -23.67
CA VAL A 8 -15.24 7.81 -23.15
C VAL A 8 -14.63 8.88 -22.24
N THR A 9 -15.10 8.94 -21.00
CA THR A 9 -14.60 9.89 -20.00
C THR A 9 -13.40 9.27 -19.28
N PRO A 10 -12.29 9.99 -19.12
CA PRO A 10 -11.16 9.52 -18.34
C PRO A 10 -11.61 9.16 -16.92
N TRP A 11 -11.37 7.93 -16.49
CA TRP A 11 -11.83 7.43 -15.19
C TRP A 11 -10.72 7.27 -14.13
N CYS A 12 -9.52 7.85 -14.37
CA CYS A 12 -8.41 7.79 -13.43
C CYS A 12 -8.77 8.37 -12.04
N ALA A 13 -9.43 9.53 -12.00
CA ALA A 13 -9.88 10.14 -10.75
C ALA A 13 -11.02 9.36 -10.09
N CYS A 14 -11.90 8.72 -10.89
CA CYS A 14 -12.93 7.83 -10.36
C CYS A 14 -12.34 6.57 -9.73
N PHE A 15 -11.24 6.03 -10.29
CA PHE A 15 -10.50 4.92 -9.71
C PHE A 15 -9.95 5.28 -8.33
N VAL A 16 -9.27 6.43 -8.20
CA VAL A 16 -8.78 6.91 -6.90
C VAL A 16 -9.92 7.12 -5.90
N SER A 17 -11.04 7.74 -6.34
CA SER A 17 -12.23 7.88 -5.49
C SER A 17 -12.80 6.55 -5.05
N TRP A 18 -12.83 5.56 -5.94
CA TRP A 18 -13.33 4.23 -5.59
C TRP A 18 -12.43 3.56 -4.55
N CYS A 19 -11.12 3.53 -4.76
CA CYS A 19 -10.16 3.00 -3.79
C CYS A 19 -10.29 3.69 -2.42
N ALA A 20 -10.39 5.02 -2.41
CA ALA A 20 -10.55 5.80 -1.18
C ALA A 20 -11.89 5.51 -0.47
N ASN A 21 -12.96 5.26 -1.23
CA ASN A 21 -14.27 4.89 -0.67
C ASN A 21 -14.22 3.52 0.01
N GLU A 22 -13.62 2.52 -0.66
CA GLU A 22 -13.45 1.17 -0.10
C GLU A 22 -12.60 1.18 1.18
N ALA A 23 -11.67 2.12 1.28
CA ALA A 23 -10.83 2.34 2.48
C ALA A 23 -11.49 3.24 3.55
N GLY A 24 -12.74 3.70 3.38
CA GLY A 24 -13.43 4.58 4.33
C GLY A 24 -12.88 6.02 4.39
N LEU A 25 -12.02 6.41 3.46
CA LEU A 25 -11.31 7.69 3.47
C LEU A 25 -12.13 8.85 2.92
N ILE A 26 -13.22 8.57 2.20
CA ILE A 26 -14.16 9.58 1.73
C ILE A 26 -15.04 10.08 2.88
N ASP A 27 -15.63 9.16 3.64
CA ASP A 27 -16.51 9.51 4.76
C ASP A 27 -15.76 10.21 5.90
N SER A 28 -14.47 9.89 6.09
CA SER A 28 -13.60 10.58 7.04
C SER A 28 -13.17 11.98 6.57
N GLY A 29 -13.42 12.34 5.31
CA GLY A 29 -13.02 13.62 4.72
C GLY A 29 -11.51 13.73 4.42
N ILE A 30 -10.75 12.65 4.50
CA ILE A 30 -9.31 12.62 4.18
C ILE A 30 -9.11 12.74 2.67
N VAL A 31 -9.96 12.09 1.89
CA VAL A 31 -9.90 12.09 0.43
C VAL A 31 -11.19 12.66 -0.14
N PRO A 32 -11.14 13.61 -1.10
CA PRO A 32 -12.35 14.15 -1.70
C PRO A 32 -13.00 13.10 -2.61
N LYS A 33 -14.34 13.03 -2.58
CA LYS A 33 -15.09 12.29 -3.59
C LYS A 33 -15.13 13.11 -4.88
N ALA A 34 -14.29 12.76 -5.85
CA ALA A 34 -14.15 13.54 -7.07
C ALA A 34 -13.94 12.65 -8.30
N ALA A 35 -14.46 13.11 -9.45
CA ALA A 35 -14.29 12.48 -10.75
C ALA A 35 -13.30 13.25 -11.66
N ALA A 36 -12.70 14.32 -11.17
CA ALA A 36 -11.77 15.16 -11.92
C ALA A 36 -10.45 15.36 -11.16
N VAL A 37 -9.33 15.20 -11.84
CA VAL A 37 -7.98 15.34 -11.26
C VAL A 37 -7.78 16.72 -10.61
N ARG A 38 -8.23 17.78 -11.27
CA ARG A 38 -8.14 19.15 -10.75
C ARG A 38 -8.84 19.32 -9.39
N ALA A 39 -9.86 18.53 -9.08
CA ALA A 39 -10.51 18.59 -7.78
C ALA A 39 -9.60 18.07 -6.66
N TYR A 40 -8.82 17.02 -6.93
CA TYR A 40 -7.80 16.53 -6.00
C TYR A 40 -6.70 17.57 -5.80
N HIS A 41 -6.13 18.09 -6.89
CA HIS A 41 -5.10 19.11 -6.80
C HIS A 41 -5.56 20.30 -5.94
N ARG A 42 -6.72 20.88 -6.26
CA ARG A 42 -7.28 22.00 -5.51
C ARG A 42 -7.53 21.67 -4.03
N TYR A 43 -8.12 20.49 -3.77
CA TYR A 43 -8.44 20.05 -2.41
C TYR A 43 -7.21 20.01 -1.51
N TYR A 44 -6.11 19.44 -2.02
CA TYR A 44 -4.86 19.34 -1.26
C TYR A 44 -4.07 20.64 -1.27
N ALA A 45 -4.10 21.42 -2.33
CA ALA A 45 -3.45 22.73 -2.38
C ALA A 45 -4.07 23.72 -1.37
N GLU A 46 -5.39 23.77 -1.25
CA GLU A 46 -6.12 24.60 -0.26
C GLU A 46 -5.77 24.22 1.20
N ARG A 47 -5.25 23.02 1.41
CA ARG A 47 -4.83 22.49 2.71
C ARG A 47 -3.33 22.52 2.95
N GLY A 48 -2.55 23.07 2.00
CA GLY A 48 -1.09 23.06 2.06
C GLY A 48 -0.47 21.66 1.96
N ARG A 49 -1.18 20.72 1.35
CA ARG A 49 -0.80 19.30 1.24
C ARG A 49 -0.61 18.86 -0.21
N PHE A 50 -0.49 19.79 -1.12
CA PHE A 50 -0.05 19.52 -2.48
C PHE A 50 1.40 19.98 -2.64
N HIS A 51 2.27 19.09 -3.04
CA HIS A 51 3.69 19.34 -3.23
C HIS A 51 4.01 19.31 -4.72
N TYR A 52 4.45 20.42 -5.29
CA TYR A 52 4.90 20.43 -6.67
C TYR A 52 6.16 19.57 -6.83
N ALA A 53 6.29 18.90 -7.98
CA ALA A 53 7.47 18.06 -8.27
C ALA A 53 8.79 18.85 -8.17
N SER A 54 8.76 20.17 -8.44
CA SER A 54 9.90 21.07 -8.33
C SER A 54 10.37 21.35 -6.90
N GLU A 55 9.56 21.03 -5.89
CA GLU A 55 9.88 21.27 -4.47
C GLU A 55 10.78 20.18 -3.86
N GLY A 56 11.06 19.11 -4.60
CA GLY A 56 11.91 18.02 -4.12
C GLY A 56 11.24 17.12 -3.08
N TYR A 57 9.91 17.12 -3.03
CA TYR A 57 9.16 16.21 -2.16
C TYR A 57 9.37 14.76 -2.57
N THR A 58 9.64 13.89 -1.60
CA THR A 58 9.70 12.45 -1.80
C THR A 58 8.35 11.84 -1.40
N PRO A 59 7.56 11.37 -2.37
CA PRO A 59 6.22 10.85 -2.07
C PRO A 59 6.28 9.58 -1.23
N GLN A 60 5.25 9.40 -0.42
CA GLN A 60 5.07 8.24 0.44
C GLN A 60 4.03 7.28 -0.16
N PRO A 61 4.06 5.98 0.20
CA PRO A 61 2.97 5.07 -0.14
C PRO A 61 1.61 5.63 0.28
N GLY A 62 0.64 5.60 -0.64
CA GLY A 62 -0.69 6.17 -0.44
C GLY A 62 -0.84 7.62 -0.90
N ASP A 63 0.24 8.37 -1.14
CA ASP A 63 0.13 9.67 -1.79
C ASP A 63 -0.50 9.53 -3.17
N PHE A 64 -1.14 10.60 -3.67
CA PHE A 64 -1.59 10.61 -5.05
C PHE A 64 -0.61 11.41 -5.90
N ILE A 65 -0.24 10.85 -7.05
CA ILE A 65 0.62 11.52 -8.02
C ILE A 65 -0.25 12.13 -9.13
N VAL A 66 -0.01 13.39 -9.45
CA VAL A 66 -0.72 14.16 -10.47
C VAL A 66 0.20 14.42 -11.64
N PHE A 67 -0.31 14.21 -12.84
CA PHE A 67 0.46 14.32 -14.08
C PHE A 67 -0.12 15.34 -15.06
N GLY A 68 0.76 15.82 -15.96
CA GLY A 68 0.38 16.53 -17.18
C GLY A 68 -0.53 17.73 -16.97
N ALA A 69 -0.26 18.57 -15.96
CA ALA A 69 -1.10 19.72 -15.59
C ALA A 69 -2.57 19.31 -15.30
N ASP A 70 -2.75 18.35 -14.43
CA ASP A 70 -4.04 17.83 -13.97
C ASP A 70 -4.82 16.99 -15.00
N THR A 71 -4.12 16.30 -15.89
CA THR A 71 -4.77 15.42 -16.88
C THR A 71 -4.89 13.98 -16.42
N HIS A 72 -4.04 13.54 -15.47
CA HIS A 72 -4.04 12.17 -14.98
C HIS A 72 -3.64 12.12 -13.49
N ILE A 73 -4.08 11.05 -12.80
CA ILE A 73 -3.80 10.81 -11.38
C ILE A 73 -3.63 9.32 -11.13
N GLY A 74 -2.70 8.98 -10.24
CA GLY A 74 -2.50 7.64 -9.72
C GLY A 74 -2.27 7.62 -8.22
N ILE A 75 -2.12 6.44 -7.66
CA ILE A 75 -1.79 6.21 -6.24
C ILE A 75 -0.33 5.74 -6.18
N VAL A 76 0.47 6.34 -5.32
CA VAL A 76 1.86 5.93 -5.08
C VAL A 76 1.86 4.62 -4.30
N GLN A 77 2.54 3.60 -4.84
CA GLN A 77 2.78 2.34 -4.14
C GLN A 77 4.04 2.41 -3.28
N TYR A 78 5.15 2.83 -3.88
CA TYR A 78 6.42 3.01 -3.19
C TYR A 78 7.40 3.84 -4.04
N VAL A 79 8.52 4.21 -3.41
CA VAL A 79 9.66 4.85 -4.08
C VAL A 79 10.89 3.98 -3.92
N GLU A 80 11.54 3.68 -5.02
CA GLU A 80 12.75 2.88 -5.05
C GLU A 80 13.72 3.35 -6.14
N ASN A 81 15.01 3.38 -5.84
CA ASN A 81 16.07 3.70 -6.81
C ASN A 81 15.84 4.99 -7.62
N GLY A 82 15.30 6.04 -6.97
CA GLY A 82 15.00 7.33 -7.62
C GLY A 82 13.77 7.30 -8.54
N ARG A 83 12.94 6.29 -8.40
CA ARG A 83 11.71 6.14 -9.15
C ARG A 83 10.51 6.00 -8.21
N VAL A 84 9.39 6.59 -8.60
CA VAL A 84 8.09 6.37 -7.97
C VAL A 84 7.34 5.30 -8.75
N VAL A 85 6.86 4.28 -8.05
CA VAL A 85 5.99 3.24 -8.59
C VAL A 85 4.56 3.55 -8.16
N THR A 86 3.64 3.45 -9.13
CA THR A 86 2.25 3.86 -8.97
C THR A 86 1.30 2.74 -9.37
N ILE A 87 0.06 2.80 -8.89
CA ILE A 87 -1.07 2.11 -9.48
C ILE A 87 -2.05 3.13 -10.03
N GLU A 88 -2.49 2.92 -11.27
CA GLU A 88 -3.25 3.90 -12.02
C GLU A 88 -4.45 3.27 -12.71
N GLY A 89 -5.61 3.90 -12.57
CA GLY A 89 -6.78 3.60 -13.40
C GLY A 89 -6.75 4.38 -14.71
N ASN A 90 -7.38 3.85 -15.73
CA ASN A 90 -7.45 4.45 -17.07
C ASN A 90 -6.08 4.69 -17.74
N THR A 91 -5.08 3.93 -17.35
CA THR A 91 -3.81 3.90 -18.06
C THR A 91 -3.83 2.73 -19.05
N SER A 92 -3.82 3.03 -20.37
CA SER A 92 -4.09 2.06 -21.45
C SER A 92 -5.46 1.37 -21.29
N ASP A 93 -6.48 2.14 -20.85
CA ASP A 93 -7.88 1.69 -20.60
C ASP A 93 -8.01 0.54 -19.58
N ALA A 94 -7.06 0.46 -18.65
CA ALA A 94 -7.02 -0.57 -17.62
C ALA A 94 -6.43 -0.01 -16.32
N VAL A 95 -6.37 -0.86 -15.29
CA VAL A 95 -5.61 -0.60 -14.07
C VAL A 95 -4.23 -1.25 -14.23
N HIS A 96 -3.18 -0.44 -14.12
CA HIS A 96 -1.80 -0.92 -14.24
C HIS A 96 -0.88 -0.26 -13.22
N SER A 97 0.15 -0.98 -12.83
CA SER A 97 1.30 -0.39 -12.18
C SER A 97 2.20 0.28 -13.23
N ARG A 98 2.72 1.47 -12.89
CA ARG A 98 3.64 2.27 -13.71
C ARG A 98 4.83 2.72 -12.87
N SER A 99 5.88 3.17 -13.51
CA SER A 99 7.08 3.67 -12.83
C SER A 99 7.64 4.89 -13.55
N TYR A 100 7.89 5.96 -12.79
CA TYR A 100 8.37 7.25 -13.28
C TYR A 100 9.63 7.65 -12.51
N ALA A 101 10.53 8.38 -13.14
CA ALA A 101 11.62 9.03 -12.43
C ALA A 101 11.04 10.13 -11.51
N LEU A 102 11.56 10.28 -10.29
CA LEU A 102 11.10 11.32 -9.35
C LEU A 102 11.22 12.74 -9.93
N ASN A 103 12.22 12.96 -10.80
CA ASN A 103 12.45 14.23 -11.49
C ASN A 103 11.79 14.31 -12.88
N SER A 104 10.80 13.44 -13.17
CA SER A 104 10.10 13.46 -14.45
C SER A 104 9.33 14.78 -14.63
N SER A 105 9.55 15.46 -15.74
CA SER A 105 8.81 16.69 -16.11
C SER A 105 7.32 16.44 -16.40
N TYR A 106 6.91 15.19 -16.54
CA TYR A 106 5.51 14.80 -16.69
C TYR A 106 4.74 14.86 -15.37
N VAL A 107 5.42 14.74 -14.23
CA VAL A 107 4.82 14.82 -12.90
C VAL A 107 4.56 16.29 -12.55
N THR A 108 3.30 16.64 -12.28
CA THR A 108 2.90 17.95 -11.80
C THR A 108 3.22 18.11 -10.32
N GLY A 109 2.89 17.10 -9.53
CA GLY A 109 3.11 17.08 -8.07
C GLY A 109 2.41 15.92 -7.39
N TYR A 110 2.34 16.00 -6.08
CA TYR A 110 1.83 14.96 -5.21
C TYR A 110 0.82 15.53 -4.22
N CYS A 111 -0.31 14.83 -4.09
CA CYS A 111 -1.25 15.08 -3.00
C CYS A 111 -0.85 14.18 -1.82
N ASN A 112 -0.71 14.76 -0.64
CA ASN A 112 -0.33 14.04 0.58
C ASN A 112 -1.53 13.96 1.54
N PRO A 113 -2.34 12.88 1.50
CA PRO A 113 -3.45 12.69 2.41
C PRO A 113 -2.98 12.56 3.85
N GLU A 114 -3.75 13.11 4.78
CA GLU A 114 -3.46 13.00 6.21
C GLU A 114 -4.13 11.76 6.79
N TYR A 115 -3.52 10.61 6.50
CA TYR A 115 -4.00 9.35 7.04
C TYR A 115 -3.97 9.34 8.56
N PRO A 116 -4.95 8.68 9.23
CA PRO A 116 -4.87 8.48 10.67
C PRO A 116 -3.56 7.75 11.00
N ALA A 117 -2.93 8.15 12.08
CA ALA A 117 -1.78 7.39 12.58
C ALA A 117 -2.20 5.94 12.79
N GLY A 118 -1.41 5.01 12.25
CA GLY A 118 -1.62 3.59 12.47
C GLY A 118 -1.57 3.26 13.96
N THR A 119 -2.27 2.20 14.37
CA THR A 119 -2.17 1.71 15.74
C THR A 119 -0.76 1.18 15.99
N THR A 120 -0.04 1.76 16.94
CA THR A 120 1.24 1.22 17.40
C THR A 120 0.99 0.12 18.43
N ILE A 121 1.54 -1.06 18.18
CA ILE A 121 1.48 -2.20 19.08
C ILE A 121 2.89 -2.40 19.64
N GLU A 122 3.05 -2.25 20.96
CA GLU A 122 4.31 -2.56 21.62
C GLU A 122 4.41 -4.07 21.85
N ILE A 123 5.47 -4.67 21.35
CA ILE A 123 5.77 -6.09 21.55
C ILE A 123 6.60 -6.21 22.83
N PRO A 124 6.16 -7.02 23.83
CA PRO A 124 6.90 -7.19 25.06
C PRO A 124 8.31 -7.70 24.84
N GLU A 125 9.25 -7.24 25.68
CA GLU A 125 10.62 -7.78 25.70
C GLU A 125 10.65 -9.26 26.05
N GLY A 126 11.70 -9.97 25.61
CA GLY A 126 11.92 -11.38 25.99
C GLY A 126 11.17 -12.41 25.15
N MET A 127 10.45 -11.99 24.12
CA MET A 127 9.99 -12.92 23.08
C MET A 127 11.22 -13.53 22.42
N GLY A 128 11.39 -14.86 22.50
CA GLY A 128 12.60 -15.59 22.08
C GLY A 128 13.02 -15.42 20.61
N THR A 129 13.97 -16.24 20.12
CA THR A 129 14.63 -16.06 18.81
C THR A 129 14.37 -17.18 17.80
N THR A 130 13.39 -18.04 18.05
CA THR A 130 13.11 -19.17 17.14
C THR A 130 12.26 -18.72 15.97
N HIS A 131 12.81 -18.85 14.77
CA HIS A 131 12.08 -18.61 13.53
C HIS A 131 11.44 -19.90 13.04
N THR A 132 10.16 -19.84 12.70
CA THR A 132 9.49 -20.94 12.00
C THR A 132 9.24 -20.52 10.56
N TYR A 133 9.64 -21.36 9.63
CA TYR A 133 9.37 -21.17 8.21
C TYR A 133 8.35 -22.20 7.71
N MET A 134 7.30 -21.73 7.05
CA MET A 134 6.38 -22.58 6.32
C MET A 134 6.32 -22.12 4.87
N GLY A 135 6.73 -23.00 3.96
CA GLY A 135 6.72 -22.67 2.54
C GLY A 135 5.30 -22.39 2.03
N TRP A 136 5.13 -21.33 1.27
CA TRP A 136 3.85 -20.93 0.66
C TRP A 136 3.12 -22.04 -0.11
N ARG A 137 3.84 -23.04 -0.61
CA ARG A 137 3.28 -24.21 -1.32
C ARG A 137 2.34 -25.07 -0.48
N THR A 138 2.32 -24.87 0.82
CA THR A 138 1.35 -25.51 1.73
C THR A 138 -0.03 -24.86 1.65
N ILE A 139 -0.14 -23.66 1.12
CA ILE A 139 -1.41 -22.96 0.90
C ILE A 139 -1.97 -23.41 -0.46
N THR A 140 -2.83 -24.41 -0.44
CA THR A 140 -3.36 -25.05 -1.65
C THR A 140 -4.79 -24.62 -2.01
N SER A 141 -5.51 -23.99 -1.07
CA SER A 141 -6.88 -23.53 -1.30
C SER A 141 -6.90 -22.26 -2.16
N ARG A 142 -7.32 -22.38 -3.41
CA ARG A 142 -7.42 -21.26 -4.36
C ARG A 142 -8.44 -20.20 -3.96
N THR A 143 -9.34 -20.49 -3.03
CA THR A 143 -10.34 -19.55 -2.52
C THR A 143 -9.90 -18.84 -1.24
N SER A 144 -8.75 -19.21 -0.67
CA SER A 144 -8.21 -18.53 0.50
C SER A 144 -7.68 -17.14 0.13
N LEU A 145 -7.79 -16.19 1.05
CA LEU A 145 -7.26 -14.83 0.87
C LEU A 145 -5.74 -14.86 0.65
N GLN A 146 -5.04 -15.76 1.32
CA GLN A 146 -3.59 -15.96 1.19
C GLN A 146 -3.19 -16.34 -0.24
N TYR A 147 -3.92 -17.30 -0.84
CA TYR A 147 -3.66 -17.71 -2.21
C TYR A 147 -3.98 -16.58 -3.20
N GLN A 148 -5.14 -15.92 -3.01
CA GLN A 148 -5.57 -14.84 -3.88
C GLN A 148 -4.62 -13.64 -3.82
N LEU A 149 -4.14 -13.26 -2.64
CA LEU A 149 -3.16 -12.19 -2.48
C LEU A 149 -1.91 -12.47 -3.34
N ARG A 150 -1.35 -13.66 -3.27
CA ARG A 150 -0.13 -14.04 -4.00
C ARG A 150 -0.31 -14.05 -5.50
N GLU A 151 -1.41 -14.65 -5.98
CA GLU A 151 -1.70 -14.73 -7.41
C GLU A 151 -2.00 -13.37 -8.03
N GLN A 152 -2.68 -12.47 -7.29
CA GLN A 152 -3.10 -11.16 -7.81
C GLN A 152 -2.01 -10.09 -7.67
N SER A 153 -1.14 -10.19 -6.67
CA SER A 153 -0.15 -9.17 -6.36
C SER A 153 1.23 -9.41 -6.96
N GLY A 154 1.40 -10.48 -7.73
CA GLY A 154 2.66 -10.77 -8.40
C GLY A 154 3.82 -11.05 -7.43
N GLU A 155 3.56 -11.86 -6.39
CA GLU A 155 4.60 -12.28 -5.45
C GLU A 155 5.84 -12.78 -6.17
N HIS A 156 7.00 -12.28 -5.78
CA HIS A 156 8.29 -12.76 -6.23
C HIS A 156 9.20 -13.00 -5.02
N TYR A 157 10.38 -13.57 -5.25
CA TYR A 157 11.29 -13.94 -4.17
C TYR A 157 12.61 -13.19 -4.34
N ASP A 158 13.15 -12.70 -3.23
CA ASP A 158 14.49 -12.13 -3.21
C ASP A 158 15.58 -13.22 -3.30
N SER A 159 16.85 -12.79 -3.25
CA SER A 159 18.01 -13.71 -3.33
C SER A 159 18.12 -14.67 -2.15
N GLU A 160 17.48 -14.36 -1.02
CA GLU A 160 17.46 -15.17 0.20
C GLU A 160 16.23 -16.08 0.27
N GLY A 161 15.28 -15.91 -0.67
CA GLY A 161 14.08 -16.73 -0.78
C GLY A 161 12.89 -16.18 0.01
N PHE A 162 12.94 -14.92 0.47
CA PHE A 162 11.80 -14.27 1.10
C PHE A 162 10.81 -13.78 0.05
N GLY A 163 9.52 -14.02 0.30
CA GLY A 163 8.44 -13.51 -0.56
C GLY A 163 8.32 -12.00 -0.47
N ILE A 164 8.19 -11.35 -1.62
CA ILE A 164 8.01 -9.91 -1.75
C ILE A 164 6.75 -9.62 -2.54
N ILE A 165 5.89 -8.76 -2.01
CA ILE A 165 4.72 -8.19 -2.67
C ILE A 165 4.81 -6.67 -2.48
N ASP A 166 4.69 -5.89 -3.55
CA ASP A 166 4.74 -4.43 -3.54
C ASP A 166 5.98 -3.85 -2.81
N GLY A 167 7.14 -4.53 -2.93
CA GLY A 167 8.37 -4.13 -2.26
C GLY A 167 8.40 -4.42 -0.75
N ARG A 168 7.41 -5.18 -0.22
CA ARG A 168 7.26 -5.52 1.20
C ARG A 168 7.46 -7.02 1.43
N TYR A 169 8.07 -7.39 2.52
CA TYR A 169 8.24 -8.79 2.90
C TYR A 169 6.90 -9.43 3.25
N VAL A 170 6.63 -10.60 2.69
CA VAL A 170 5.43 -11.38 3.01
C VAL A 170 5.66 -12.11 4.32
N ILE A 171 4.84 -11.80 5.32
CA ILE A 171 4.95 -12.37 6.66
C ILE A 171 3.68 -13.12 7.07
N ALA A 172 3.81 -13.94 8.13
CA ALA A 172 2.67 -14.48 8.87
C ALA A 172 2.67 -13.92 10.28
N CYS A 173 1.56 -13.37 10.72
CA CYS A 173 1.40 -12.83 12.07
C CYS A 173 -0.01 -13.09 12.61
N THR A 174 -0.27 -12.75 13.88
CA THR A 174 -1.60 -12.90 14.47
C THR A 174 -2.54 -11.78 14.02
N THR A 175 -3.84 -11.98 14.25
CA THR A 175 -4.88 -10.98 13.93
C THR A 175 -4.77 -9.68 14.75
N LEU A 176 -3.89 -9.64 15.75
CA LEU A 176 -3.58 -8.41 16.49
C LEU A 176 -3.02 -7.33 15.56
N TYR A 177 -2.25 -7.71 14.54
CA TYR A 177 -1.58 -6.80 13.62
C TYR A 177 -2.42 -6.43 12.40
N GLY A 178 -3.43 -7.21 12.06
CA GLY A 178 -4.29 -6.99 10.90
C GLY A 178 -4.79 -8.28 10.26
N GLN A 179 -5.20 -8.19 9.01
CA GLN A 179 -5.73 -9.26 8.18
C GLN A 179 -4.79 -9.54 6.99
N VAL A 180 -5.02 -10.64 6.28
CA VAL A 180 -4.29 -10.94 5.04
C VAL A 180 -4.47 -9.80 4.03
N GLY A 181 -3.37 -9.27 3.53
CA GLY A 181 -3.31 -8.13 2.63
C GLY A 181 -3.01 -6.79 3.30
N ASP A 182 -3.14 -6.69 4.62
CA ASP A 182 -2.80 -5.45 5.34
C ASP A 182 -1.29 -5.23 5.36
N TYR A 183 -0.87 -3.97 5.31
CA TYR A 183 0.52 -3.56 5.45
C TYR A 183 0.83 -3.28 6.91
N VAL A 184 1.99 -3.76 7.36
CA VAL A 184 2.52 -3.50 8.70
C VAL A 184 4.00 -3.15 8.62
N ASP A 185 4.42 -2.25 9.48
CA ASP A 185 5.81 -1.84 9.57
C ASP A 185 6.35 -2.20 10.95
N PHE A 186 7.46 -2.93 11.01
CA PHE A 186 8.17 -3.25 12.25
C PHE A 186 9.33 -2.30 12.44
N TYR A 187 9.27 -1.51 13.50
CA TYR A 187 10.33 -0.60 13.91
C TYR A 187 11.30 -1.34 14.81
N ARG A 188 12.54 -1.46 14.37
CA ARG A 188 13.63 -2.12 15.11
C ARG A 188 14.31 -1.13 16.06
N GLU A 189 14.94 -1.65 17.12
CA GLU A 189 15.68 -0.84 18.10
C GLU A 189 16.85 -0.05 17.48
N ASN A 190 17.44 -0.55 16.40
CA ASN A 190 18.51 0.13 15.65
C ASN A 190 18.03 1.26 14.74
N GLY A 191 16.71 1.51 14.69
CA GLY A 191 16.06 2.52 13.84
C GLY A 191 15.65 2.04 12.45
N ASP A 192 15.98 0.80 12.07
CA ASP A 192 15.54 0.22 10.80
C ASP A 192 14.03 -0.04 10.83
N VAL A 193 13.40 0.09 9.68
CA VAL A 193 11.99 -0.26 9.49
C VAL A 193 11.89 -1.44 8.53
N LEU A 194 11.25 -2.52 8.98
CA LEU A 194 10.95 -3.66 8.14
C LEU A 194 9.53 -3.51 7.60
N HIS A 195 9.40 -3.20 6.33
CA HIS A 195 8.13 -3.06 5.64
C HIS A 195 7.57 -4.42 5.26
N CYS A 196 6.37 -4.76 5.75
CA CYS A 196 5.77 -6.07 5.56
C CYS A 196 4.35 -5.98 5.02
N VAL A 197 3.90 -7.08 4.43
CA VAL A 197 2.51 -7.36 4.10
C VAL A 197 2.09 -8.67 4.77
N ILE A 198 0.92 -8.70 5.36
CA ILE A 198 0.40 -9.90 6.01
C ILE A 198 -0.04 -10.89 4.92
N GLY A 199 0.73 -11.95 4.74
CA GLY A 199 0.44 -13.01 3.75
C GLY A 199 -0.26 -14.21 4.35
N ASP A 200 -0.24 -14.36 5.68
CA ASP A 200 -0.93 -15.43 6.39
C ASP A 200 -1.23 -15.04 7.85
N ILE A 201 -2.21 -15.69 8.45
CA ILE A 201 -2.60 -15.45 9.84
C ILE A 201 -2.19 -16.64 10.71
N LYS A 202 -1.38 -16.38 11.73
CA LYS A 202 -1.04 -17.32 12.77
C LYS A 202 -2.15 -17.39 13.82
N ASN A 203 -2.47 -18.59 14.25
CA ASN A 203 -3.42 -18.77 15.34
C ASN A 203 -2.69 -18.54 16.69
N GLN A 204 -3.12 -17.53 17.42
CA GLN A 204 -2.56 -17.19 18.74
C GLN A 204 -2.68 -18.30 19.80
N ASN A 205 -3.54 -19.30 19.56
CA ASN A 205 -3.77 -20.43 20.47
C ASN A 205 -2.94 -21.68 20.10
N ASP A 206 -2.13 -21.62 19.05
CA ASP A 206 -1.24 -22.72 18.69
C ASP A 206 -0.14 -22.88 19.78
N PRO A 207 0.35 -24.13 19.99
CA PRO A 207 1.40 -24.37 20.96
C PRO A 207 2.61 -23.47 20.74
N GLY A 208 3.01 -22.70 21.76
CA GLY A 208 4.11 -21.76 21.70
C GLY A 208 3.77 -20.40 21.09
N CYS A 209 2.49 -20.13 20.78
CA CYS A 209 2.00 -18.83 20.33
C CYS A 209 1.28 -18.07 21.45
N ASN A 210 1.19 -16.76 21.26
CA ASN A 210 0.31 -15.86 21.97
C ASN A 210 -0.21 -14.77 21.02
N GLN A 211 -0.90 -13.76 21.55
CA GLN A 211 -1.43 -12.67 20.71
C GLN A 211 -0.35 -11.88 19.93
N TYR A 212 0.89 -11.85 20.42
CA TYR A 212 2.01 -11.14 19.76
C TYR A 212 2.76 -12.03 18.75
N GLY A 213 2.43 -13.31 18.63
CA GLY A 213 3.07 -14.27 17.76
C GLY A 213 3.64 -15.48 18.49
N HIS A 214 4.69 -16.05 17.97
CA HIS A 214 5.35 -17.20 18.62
C HIS A 214 6.11 -16.77 19.86
N GLN A 215 5.87 -17.42 21.01
CA GLN A 215 6.59 -17.13 22.27
C GLN A 215 8.09 -17.44 22.16
N ASN A 216 8.49 -18.23 21.19
CA ASN A 216 9.88 -18.54 20.89
C ASN A 216 10.55 -17.44 20.04
N GLY A 217 9.89 -16.30 19.88
CA GLY A 217 10.43 -15.05 19.38
C GLY A 217 10.73 -14.99 17.91
N GLU A 218 9.73 -14.81 17.15
CA GLU A 218 9.87 -14.14 15.86
C GLU A 218 9.78 -12.64 16.13
N ARG A 219 10.92 -11.98 16.07
CA ARG A 219 11.05 -10.53 15.97
C ARG A 219 11.64 -10.20 14.62
#